data_5714b8176cc524fb8c2ea052a6ea305e
#
_entry.id   5714b8176cc524fb8c2ea052a6ea305e
#
_cell.length_a   1.000
_cell.length_b   1.000
_cell.length_c   1.000
_cell.angle_alpha   90.00
_cell.angle_beta   90.00
_cell.angle_gamma   90.00
#
_symmetry.space_group_name_H-M   'P 1'
#
loop_
_entity.id
_entity.type
_entity.pdbx_description
1 polymer ?
#
loop_
_entity_poly.entity_id
_entity_poly.type
_entity_poly.pdbx_seq_one_letter_code
_entity_poly.pdbx_strand_id
1 'polypeptide(L)'
;MNLSLKKNSFRTLVIASTNEGKVQEFKKLLSSYPLLVIGQPDTLEVEETGKRFIDNARLKAIAAARHTGEIALADDSGLCVEALGGAPGVYSSRYANTDRERISRLLNQLKNYSNRSAFFSAALCVASPNGKVLLEVEGRCDGVIANEERGNDGFGYDPIFEAKDTGLTFSEMGFNQKQKISHRSLAFQALMPGLKKIFNC
;
A
#
# COMPACT_ATOMS: atom_id res chain seq x y z
N MET A 1 45.61 -15.78 14.17
CA MET A 1 44.90 -14.47 14.04
C MET A 1 43.69 -14.70 13.18
N ASN A 2 42.56 -15.13 13.80
CA ASN A 2 41.33 -15.43 13.06
C ASN A 2 40.52 -14.15 12.88
N LEU A 3 40.58 -13.55 11.72
CA LEU A 3 39.64 -12.51 11.29
C LEU A 3 38.31 -13.19 11.00
N SER A 4 37.46 -13.22 12.04
CA SER A 4 36.03 -13.52 11.85
C SER A 4 35.43 -12.40 11.00
N LEU A 5 35.26 -12.65 9.70
CA LEU A 5 34.44 -11.85 8.80
C LEU A 5 33.01 -11.89 9.41
N LYS A 6 32.62 -10.82 10.10
CA LYS A 6 31.21 -10.57 10.42
C LYS A 6 30.47 -10.52 9.08
N LYS A 7 29.82 -11.63 8.72
CA LYS A 7 28.80 -11.62 7.68
C LYS A 7 27.78 -10.54 8.10
N ASN A 8 27.79 -9.39 7.42
CA ASN A 8 26.66 -8.49 7.46
C ASN A 8 25.48 -9.23 6.83
N SER A 9 24.79 -10.05 7.61
CA SER A 9 23.53 -10.63 7.17
C SER A 9 22.51 -9.51 7.22
N PHE A 10 22.15 -8.96 6.06
CA PHE A 10 20.98 -8.09 5.97
C PHE A 10 19.79 -8.83 6.58
N ARG A 11 19.03 -8.15 7.42
CA ARG A 11 17.78 -8.71 7.93
C ARG A 11 16.74 -8.65 6.81
N THR A 12 16.01 -9.73 6.64
CA THR A 12 14.99 -9.84 5.60
C THR A 12 13.69 -9.20 6.06
N LEU A 13 13.06 -8.44 5.16
CA LEU A 13 11.69 -7.97 5.29
C LEU A 13 10.90 -8.44 4.07
N VAL A 14 9.87 -9.24 4.31
CA VAL A 14 8.96 -9.73 3.27
C VAL A 14 7.83 -8.72 3.07
N ILE A 15 7.62 -8.29 1.85
CA ILE A 15 6.42 -7.51 1.48
C ILE A 15 5.31 -8.48 1.11
N ALA A 16 4.29 -8.57 1.95
CA ALA A 16 3.14 -9.47 1.80
C ALA A 16 2.12 -8.89 0.81
N SER A 17 2.46 -8.93 -0.47
CA SER A 17 1.63 -8.44 -1.56
C SER A 17 1.99 -9.12 -2.87
N THR A 18 0.99 -9.49 -3.67
CA THR A 18 1.12 -9.93 -5.07
C THR A 18 1.07 -8.74 -6.05
N ASN A 19 0.73 -7.54 -5.59
CA ASN A 19 0.72 -6.34 -6.43
C ASN A 19 2.13 -5.81 -6.59
N GLU A 20 2.70 -5.98 -7.80
CA GLU A 20 4.06 -5.55 -8.12
C GLU A 20 4.27 -4.04 -7.91
N GLY A 21 3.27 -3.22 -8.21
CA GLY A 21 3.33 -1.76 -7.99
C GLY A 21 3.58 -1.42 -6.53
N LYS A 22 2.86 -2.07 -5.61
CA LYS A 22 3.07 -1.92 -4.16
C LYS A 22 4.46 -2.42 -3.73
N VAL A 23 4.87 -3.59 -4.21
CA VAL A 23 6.20 -4.17 -3.88
C VAL A 23 7.32 -3.23 -4.31
N GLN A 24 7.26 -2.68 -5.53
CA GLN A 24 8.27 -1.75 -6.04
C GLN A 24 8.27 -0.43 -5.27
N GLU A 25 7.10 0.08 -4.88
CA GLU A 25 6.99 1.29 -4.08
C GLU A 25 7.65 1.09 -2.71
N PHE A 26 7.39 -0.02 -2.01
CA PHE A 26 8.06 -0.33 -0.74
C PHE A 26 9.57 -0.56 -0.89
N LYS A 27 10.03 -1.21 -1.96
CA LYS A 27 11.46 -1.34 -2.24
C LYS A 27 12.14 0.02 -2.39
N LYS A 28 11.50 0.98 -3.07
CA LYS A 28 12.01 2.35 -3.19
C LYS A 28 12.01 3.09 -1.85
N LEU A 29 10.93 2.99 -1.07
CA LEU A 29 10.81 3.63 0.25
C LEU A 29 11.85 3.10 1.24
N LEU A 30 12.22 1.82 1.14
CA LEU A 30 13.16 1.15 2.03
C LEU A 30 14.61 1.11 1.50
N SER A 31 14.89 1.68 0.32
CA SER A 31 16.18 1.56 -0.36
C SER A 31 17.38 2.10 0.43
N SER A 32 17.16 3.06 1.34
CA SER A 32 18.21 3.64 2.19
C SER A 32 18.45 2.87 3.49
N TYR A 33 17.69 1.79 3.74
CA TYR A 33 17.83 1.00 4.96
C TYR A 33 18.60 -0.30 4.70
N PRO A 34 19.38 -0.81 5.67
CA PRO A 34 20.17 -2.02 5.53
C PRO A 34 19.29 -3.28 5.66
N LEU A 35 18.29 -3.39 4.79
CA LEU A 35 17.31 -4.47 4.77
C LEU A 35 17.33 -5.17 3.40
N LEU A 36 17.22 -6.49 3.41
CA LEU A 36 16.90 -7.27 2.22
C LEU A 36 15.37 -7.29 2.07
N VAL A 37 14.85 -6.49 1.14
CA VAL A 37 13.39 -6.38 0.89
C VAL A 37 13.02 -7.30 -0.26
N ILE A 38 12.19 -8.31 0.02
CA ILE A 38 11.70 -9.30 -0.95
C ILE A 38 10.17 -9.31 -0.99
N GLY A 39 9.59 -9.74 -2.12
CA GLY A 39 8.15 -10.02 -2.22
C GLY A 39 7.80 -11.33 -1.53
N GLN A 40 6.51 -11.54 -1.24
CA GLN A 40 6.01 -12.83 -0.79
C GLN A 40 6.19 -13.90 -1.87
N PRO A 41 6.28 -15.19 -1.51
CA PRO A 41 6.27 -16.29 -2.48
C PRO A 41 4.96 -16.34 -3.28
N ASP A 42 5.03 -16.68 -4.56
CA ASP A 42 3.85 -16.80 -5.45
C ASP A 42 2.87 -17.88 -5.00
N THR A 43 3.35 -18.85 -4.22
CA THR A 43 2.53 -19.93 -3.66
C THR A 43 1.66 -19.50 -2.49
N LEU A 44 1.86 -18.28 -1.96
CA LEU A 44 1.11 -17.79 -0.82
C LEU A 44 -0.14 -17.02 -1.29
N GLU A 45 -1.29 -17.63 -1.11
CA GLU A 45 -2.59 -16.97 -1.27
C GLU A 45 -3.19 -16.70 0.11
N VAL A 46 -3.72 -15.49 0.30
CA VAL A 46 -4.40 -15.08 1.53
C VAL A 46 -5.77 -14.53 1.19
N GLU A 47 -6.79 -15.16 1.73
CA GLU A 47 -8.16 -14.68 1.58
C GLU A 47 -8.36 -13.41 2.43
N GLU A 48 -8.73 -12.32 1.78
CA GLU A 48 -9.02 -11.04 2.41
C GLU A 48 -10.49 -10.98 2.85
N THR A 49 -10.78 -11.47 4.05
CA THR A 49 -12.13 -11.55 4.63
C THR A 49 -12.47 -10.35 5.53
N GLY A 50 -11.52 -9.47 5.75
CA GLY A 50 -11.67 -8.30 6.60
C GLY A 50 -12.60 -7.24 6.00
N LYS A 51 -13.32 -6.54 6.87
CA LYS A 51 -14.20 -5.43 6.50
C LYS A 51 -13.48 -4.07 6.51
N ARG A 52 -12.30 -3.98 7.10
CA ARG A 52 -11.43 -2.81 7.14
C ARG A 52 -10.07 -3.15 6.53
N PHE A 53 -9.40 -2.16 5.99
CA PHE A 53 -8.05 -2.33 5.43
C PHE A 53 -7.08 -2.94 6.44
N ILE A 54 -7.11 -2.49 7.71
CA ILE A 54 -6.22 -3.01 8.73
C ILE A 54 -6.44 -4.50 9.03
N ASP A 55 -7.68 -4.98 8.95
CA ASP A 55 -7.97 -6.39 9.18
C ASP A 55 -7.35 -7.26 8.08
N ASN A 56 -7.43 -6.84 6.81
CA ASN A 56 -6.80 -7.54 5.69
C ASN A 56 -5.27 -7.41 5.72
N ALA A 57 -4.72 -6.24 6.05
CA ALA A 57 -3.28 -6.06 6.23
C ALA A 57 -2.74 -7.03 7.30
N ARG A 58 -3.44 -7.18 8.41
CA ARG A 58 -3.09 -8.13 9.48
C ARG A 58 -3.11 -9.58 9.01
N LEU A 59 -4.15 -10.01 8.30
CA LEU A 59 -4.26 -11.36 7.74
C LEU A 59 -3.06 -11.65 6.83
N LYS A 60 -2.74 -10.75 5.91
CA LYS A 60 -1.62 -10.89 4.96
C LYS A 60 -0.26 -10.92 5.67
N ALA A 61 -0.02 -9.99 6.60
CA ALA A 61 1.26 -9.93 7.31
C ALA A 61 1.53 -11.20 8.13
N ILE A 62 0.54 -11.68 8.88
CA ILE A 62 0.66 -12.89 9.71
C ILE A 62 0.89 -14.12 8.82
N ALA A 63 0.13 -14.25 7.73
CA ALA A 63 0.27 -15.39 6.82
C ALA A 63 1.66 -15.42 6.17
N ALA A 64 2.12 -14.28 5.65
CA ALA A 64 3.43 -14.18 5.02
C ALA A 64 4.57 -14.43 6.02
N ALA A 65 4.49 -13.85 7.23
CA ALA A 65 5.51 -14.04 8.25
C ALA A 65 5.62 -15.52 8.68
N ARG A 66 4.49 -16.20 8.89
CA ARG A 66 4.48 -17.62 9.23
C ARG A 66 4.99 -18.51 8.11
N HIS A 67 4.60 -18.21 6.88
CA HIS A 67 4.99 -18.99 5.71
C HIS A 67 6.49 -18.89 5.41
N THR A 68 7.05 -17.69 5.52
CA THR A 68 8.45 -17.43 5.17
C THR A 68 9.44 -17.61 6.30
N GLY A 69 8.97 -17.59 7.55
CA GLY A 69 9.84 -17.58 8.74
C GLY A 69 10.54 -16.22 8.96
N GLU A 70 10.15 -15.19 8.24
CA GLU A 70 10.74 -13.85 8.28
C GLU A 70 9.74 -12.81 8.78
N ILE A 71 10.22 -11.62 9.15
CA ILE A 71 9.31 -10.50 9.44
C ILE A 71 8.64 -10.07 8.13
N ALA A 72 7.31 -9.89 8.17
CA ALA A 72 6.54 -9.47 7.01
C ALA A 72 5.80 -8.16 7.25
N LEU A 73 5.80 -7.31 6.22
CA LEU A 73 5.03 -6.08 6.11
C LEU A 73 3.94 -6.28 5.05
N ALA A 74 2.70 -6.10 5.44
CA ALA A 74 1.56 -6.07 4.54
C ALA A 74 0.99 -4.66 4.39
N ASP A 75 0.47 -4.38 3.21
CA ASP A 75 -0.34 -3.21 2.87
C ASP A 75 -1.70 -3.70 2.37
N ASP A 76 -2.76 -3.22 3.02
CA ASP A 76 -4.07 -3.21 2.40
C ASP A 76 -4.53 -1.77 2.23
N SER A 77 -4.94 -1.42 1.01
CA SER A 77 -5.22 -0.03 0.65
C SER A 77 -6.24 0.04 -0.47
N GLY A 78 -6.96 1.15 -0.51
CA GLY A 78 -7.96 1.36 -1.54
C GLY A 78 -8.51 2.78 -1.56
N LEU A 79 -9.32 3.02 -2.58
CA LEU A 79 -10.03 4.25 -2.82
C LEU A 79 -11.41 4.19 -2.18
N CYS A 80 -11.76 5.22 -1.42
CA CYS A 80 -13.09 5.40 -0.85
C CYS A 80 -13.72 6.65 -1.42
N VAL A 81 -14.93 6.53 -1.99
CA VAL A 81 -15.67 7.66 -2.61
C VAL A 81 -16.91 7.94 -1.78
N GLU A 82 -17.04 9.17 -1.29
CA GLU A 82 -18.13 9.55 -0.37
C GLU A 82 -19.53 9.36 -0.97
N ALA A 83 -19.72 9.82 -2.20
CA ALA A 83 -21.01 9.69 -2.90
C ALA A 83 -21.45 8.23 -3.12
N LEU A 84 -20.54 7.29 -3.00
CA LEU A 84 -20.79 5.84 -3.15
C LEU A 84 -20.78 5.11 -1.79
N GLY A 85 -20.94 5.85 -0.68
CA GLY A 85 -20.93 5.27 0.67
C GLY A 85 -19.58 4.62 1.05
N GLY A 86 -18.48 5.10 0.48
CA GLY A 86 -17.14 4.58 0.71
C GLY A 86 -16.70 3.48 -0.28
N ALA A 87 -17.58 3.07 -1.22
CA ALA A 87 -17.14 2.14 -2.28
C ALA A 87 -16.11 2.81 -3.19
N PRO A 88 -15.21 2.04 -3.83
CA PRO A 88 -15.01 0.60 -3.73
C PRO A 88 -14.39 0.10 -2.41
N GLY A 89 -13.70 0.94 -1.62
CA GLY A 89 -13.16 0.58 -0.30
C GLY A 89 -12.23 -0.64 -0.35
N VAL A 90 -12.43 -1.61 0.53
CA VAL A 90 -11.64 -2.87 0.58
C VAL A 90 -11.75 -3.72 -0.69
N TYR A 91 -12.69 -3.41 -1.56
CA TYR A 91 -12.87 -4.09 -2.85
C TYR A 91 -12.17 -3.37 -4.01
N SER A 92 -11.32 -2.38 -3.75
CA SER A 92 -10.70 -1.55 -4.78
C SER A 92 -9.98 -2.35 -5.86
N SER A 93 -9.20 -3.36 -5.49
CA SER A 93 -8.49 -4.23 -6.43
C SER A 93 -9.39 -5.23 -7.17
N ARG A 94 -10.55 -5.53 -6.60
CA ARG A 94 -11.54 -6.50 -7.11
C ARG A 94 -12.77 -5.84 -7.74
N TYR A 95 -12.74 -4.52 -7.91
CA TYR A 95 -13.88 -3.75 -8.43
C TYR A 95 -14.17 -4.06 -9.91
N ALA A 96 -13.14 -4.43 -10.68
CA ALA A 96 -13.20 -5.05 -12.01
C ALA A 96 -11.87 -5.76 -12.28
N ASN A 97 -11.73 -6.40 -13.45
CA ASN A 97 -10.56 -7.24 -13.74
C ASN A 97 -9.30 -6.45 -14.03
N THR A 98 -9.42 -5.30 -14.71
CA THR A 98 -8.29 -4.43 -15.09
C THR A 98 -8.43 -3.04 -14.49
N ASP A 99 -7.33 -2.30 -14.37
CA ASP A 99 -7.35 -0.92 -13.88
C ASP A 99 -8.23 -0.03 -14.76
N ARG A 100 -8.17 -0.19 -16.07
CA ARG A 100 -9.01 0.55 -17.03
C ARG A 100 -10.50 0.28 -16.81
N GLU A 101 -10.88 -0.96 -16.59
CA GLU A 101 -12.28 -1.32 -16.29
C GLU A 101 -12.73 -0.78 -14.94
N ARG A 102 -11.85 -0.79 -13.92
CA ARG A 102 -12.11 -0.21 -12.59
C ARG A 102 -12.39 1.29 -12.69
N ILE A 103 -11.53 2.01 -13.41
CA ILE A 103 -11.67 3.45 -13.66
C ILE A 103 -12.97 3.73 -14.41
N SER A 104 -13.20 3.06 -15.55
CA SER A 104 -14.41 3.23 -16.35
C SER A 104 -15.68 2.97 -15.54
N ARG A 105 -15.72 1.91 -14.76
CA ARG A 105 -16.85 1.58 -13.88
C ARG A 105 -17.10 2.70 -12.87
N LEU A 106 -16.04 3.19 -12.21
CA LEU A 106 -16.16 4.23 -11.20
C LEU A 106 -16.65 5.55 -11.79
N LEU A 107 -16.07 5.98 -12.92
CA LEU A 107 -16.49 7.22 -13.62
C LEU A 107 -17.94 7.13 -14.08
N ASN A 108 -18.39 5.98 -14.60
CA ASN A 108 -19.77 5.78 -15.00
C ASN A 108 -20.73 5.85 -13.80
N GLN A 109 -20.38 5.28 -12.65
CA GLN A 109 -21.20 5.38 -11.45
C GLN A 109 -21.30 6.81 -10.94
N LEU A 110 -20.25 7.61 -11.09
CA LEU A 110 -20.21 9.00 -10.63
C LEU A 110 -20.79 10.01 -11.64
N LYS A 111 -21.27 9.57 -12.80
CA LYS A 111 -21.73 10.47 -13.89
C LYS A 111 -22.77 11.49 -13.43
N ASN A 112 -23.68 11.11 -12.53
CA ASN A 112 -24.78 11.94 -12.06
C ASN A 112 -24.55 12.50 -10.64
N TYR A 113 -23.35 12.37 -10.08
CA TYR A 113 -23.02 12.88 -8.76
C TYR A 113 -22.19 14.15 -8.87
N SER A 114 -22.63 15.21 -8.19
CA SER A 114 -21.85 16.45 -8.04
C SER A 114 -20.78 16.31 -6.96
N ASN A 115 -21.05 15.54 -5.89
CA ASN A 115 -20.04 15.23 -4.89
C ASN A 115 -19.08 14.18 -5.42
N ARG A 116 -17.83 14.58 -5.63
CA ARG A 116 -16.75 13.72 -6.09
C ARG A 116 -15.67 13.52 -5.03
N SER A 117 -15.96 13.91 -3.78
CA SER A 117 -15.04 13.76 -2.66
C SER A 117 -14.64 12.29 -2.48
N ALA A 118 -13.36 12.08 -2.35
CA ALA A 118 -12.79 10.75 -2.20
C ALA A 118 -11.53 10.82 -1.35
N PHE A 119 -11.11 9.67 -0.86
CA PHE A 119 -9.80 9.53 -0.22
C PHE A 119 -9.20 8.17 -0.52
N PHE A 120 -7.90 8.13 -0.62
CA PHE A 120 -7.15 6.89 -0.50
C PHE A 120 -6.81 6.61 0.96
N SER A 121 -6.94 5.36 1.35
CA SER A 121 -6.49 4.86 2.66
C SER A 121 -5.51 3.70 2.46
N ALA A 122 -4.48 3.63 3.31
CA ALA A 122 -3.59 2.49 3.43
C ALA A 122 -3.47 2.09 4.89
N ALA A 123 -3.58 0.81 5.16
CA ALA A 123 -3.26 0.21 6.44
C ALA A 123 -2.04 -0.69 6.30
N LEU A 124 -1.04 -0.47 7.14
CA LEU A 124 0.19 -1.25 7.16
C LEU A 124 0.24 -2.09 8.44
N CYS A 125 0.56 -3.36 8.31
CA CYS A 125 0.78 -4.25 9.43
C CYS A 125 2.12 -4.97 9.31
N VAL A 126 2.89 -5.01 10.39
CA VAL A 126 4.13 -5.79 10.49
C VAL A 126 3.90 -6.94 11.46
N ALA A 127 4.22 -8.15 11.04
CA ALA A 127 4.12 -9.35 11.86
C ALA A 127 5.44 -10.12 11.92
N SER A 128 5.66 -10.79 13.06
CA SER A 128 6.79 -11.69 13.27
C SER A 128 6.47 -13.13 12.86
N PRO A 129 7.49 -13.99 12.66
CA PRO A 129 7.30 -15.38 12.21
C PRO A 129 6.35 -16.21 13.08
N ASN A 130 6.25 -15.92 14.38
CA ASN A 130 5.31 -16.58 15.28
C ASN A 130 3.87 -16.08 15.16
N GLY A 131 3.61 -15.14 14.25
CA GLY A 131 2.29 -14.57 13.98
C GLY A 131 1.87 -13.44 14.92
N LYS A 132 2.80 -12.92 15.74
CA LYS A 132 2.53 -11.75 16.59
C LYS A 132 2.58 -10.48 15.73
N VAL A 133 1.54 -9.66 15.83
CA VAL A 133 1.53 -8.30 15.26
C VAL A 133 2.51 -7.43 16.06
N LEU A 134 3.43 -6.81 15.35
CA LEU A 134 4.46 -5.95 15.92
C LEU A 134 4.11 -4.46 15.78
N LEU A 135 3.57 -4.07 14.63
CA LEU A 135 3.19 -2.68 14.33
C LEU A 135 1.93 -2.66 13.46
N GLU A 136 1.08 -1.67 13.69
CA GLU A 136 -0.05 -1.32 12.82
C GLU A 136 -0.13 0.19 12.72
N VAL A 137 -0.32 0.69 11.51
CA VAL A 137 -0.50 2.12 11.23
C VAL A 137 -1.41 2.30 10.04
N GLU A 138 -2.03 3.48 9.95
CA GLU A 138 -2.85 3.88 8.81
C GLU A 138 -2.37 5.22 8.27
N GLY A 139 -2.60 5.43 6.97
CA GLY A 139 -2.36 6.69 6.30
C GLY A 139 -3.50 7.01 5.35
N ARG A 140 -3.84 8.29 5.23
CA ARG A 140 -4.94 8.77 4.40
C ARG A 140 -4.50 9.95 3.57
N CYS A 141 -4.96 10.00 2.31
CA CYS A 141 -4.81 11.13 1.42
C CYS A 141 -6.18 11.52 0.90
N ASP A 142 -6.64 12.73 1.22
CA ASP A 142 -7.91 13.26 0.75
C ASP A 142 -7.76 13.84 -0.66
N GLY A 143 -8.85 13.82 -1.42
CA GLY A 143 -8.90 14.34 -2.78
C GLY A 143 -10.29 14.27 -3.39
N VAL A 144 -10.34 14.33 -4.70
CA VAL A 144 -11.58 14.21 -5.49
C VAL A 144 -11.34 13.29 -6.69
N ILE A 145 -12.41 12.71 -7.21
CA ILE A 145 -12.36 11.95 -8.46
C ILE A 145 -12.48 12.93 -9.65
N ALA A 146 -11.47 12.97 -10.49
CA ALA A 146 -11.48 13.73 -11.75
C ALA A 146 -12.59 13.23 -12.70
N ASN A 147 -12.99 14.06 -13.66
CA ASN A 147 -14.02 13.67 -14.62
C ASN A 147 -13.49 12.72 -15.70
N GLU A 148 -12.20 12.72 -15.93
CA GLU A 148 -11.49 11.91 -16.92
C GLU A 148 -10.10 11.51 -16.42
N GLU A 149 -9.47 10.56 -17.09
CA GLU A 149 -8.11 10.13 -16.80
C GLU A 149 -7.11 11.23 -17.20
N ARG A 150 -6.13 11.51 -16.31
CA ARG A 150 -5.04 12.46 -16.57
C ARG A 150 -3.72 11.87 -16.06
N GLY A 151 -2.63 12.12 -16.80
CA GLY A 151 -1.31 11.59 -16.51
C GLY A 151 -1.11 10.14 -16.96
N ASN A 152 0.14 9.66 -16.85
CA ASN A 152 0.53 8.35 -17.37
C ASN A 152 1.31 7.51 -16.34
N ASP A 153 1.63 8.07 -15.18
CA ASP A 153 2.39 7.37 -14.15
C ASP A 153 1.46 6.67 -13.13
N GLY A 154 2.04 5.75 -12.34
CA GLY A 154 1.33 5.09 -11.27
C GLY A 154 0.57 3.84 -11.70
N PHE A 155 -0.47 3.49 -10.94
CA PHE A 155 -1.32 2.30 -11.15
C PHE A 155 -2.70 2.47 -10.50
N GLY A 156 -3.62 1.56 -10.81
CA GLY A 156 -4.95 1.55 -10.20
C GLY A 156 -5.75 2.79 -10.57
N TYR A 157 -6.22 3.51 -9.56
CA TYR A 157 -7.05 4.72 -9.73
C TYR A 157 -6.24 6.02 -9.78
N ASP A 158 -4.91 5.96 -9.82
CA ASP A 158 -4.05 7.14 -9.87
C ASP A 158 -4.43 8.16 -10.97
N PRO A 159 -4.84 7.72 -12.19
CA PRO A 159 -5.20 8.65 -13.26
C PRO A 159 -6.43 9.52 -13.00
N ILE A 160 -7.30 9.11 -12.07
CA ILE A 160 -8.55 9.82 -11.77
C ILE A 160 -8.62 10.35 -10.35
N PHE A 161 -7.61 10.12 -9.51
CA PHE A 161 -7.58 10.66 -8.14
C PHE A 161 -6.74 11.93 -8.09
N GLU A 162 -7.43 13.07 -8.02
CA GLU A 162 -6.81 14.38 -7.82
C GLU A 162 -6.63 14.64 -6.34
N ALA A 163 -5.38 14.76 -5.91
CA ALA A 163 -5.06 14.97 -4.51
C ALA A 163 -5.42 16.39 -4.08
N LYS A 164 -5.96 16.52 -2.87
CA LYS A 164 -6.42 17.78 -2.30
C LYS A 164 -5.34 18.86 -2.38
N ASP A 165 -5.76 20.09 -2.73
CA ASP A 165 -4.93 21.30 -2.78
C ASP A 165 -3.77 21.26 -3.81
N THR A 166 -3.75 20.29 -4.73
CA THR A 166 -2.67 20.17 -5.73
C THR A 166 -3.11 20.46 -7.16
N GLY A 167 -4.38 20.24 -7.50
CA GLY A 167 -4.87 20.30 -8.87
C GLY A 167 -4.33 19.18 -9.78
N LEU A 168 -3.55 18.25 -9.25
CA LEU A 168 -2.92 17.16 -10.00
C LEU A 168 -3.47 15.80 -9.57
N THR A 169 -3.65 14.90 -10.53
CA THR A 169 -3.87 13.49 -10.23
C THR A 169 -2.57 12.82 -9.77
N PHE A 170 -2.67 11.68 -9.09
CA PHE A 170 -1.49 10.92 -8.72
C PHE A 170 -0.67 10.46 -9.93
N SER A 171 -1.29 10.28 -11.09
CA SER A 171 -0.61 9.95 -12.34
C SER A 171 0.10 11.13 -13.02
N GLU A 172 -0.26 12.36 -12.67
CA GLU A 172 0.44 13.56 -13.13
C GLU A 172 1.62 13.93 -12.22
N MET A 173 1.72 13.30 -11.04
CA MET A 173 2.78 13.55 -10.07
C MET A 173 3.98 12.66 -10.32
N GLY A 174 5.18 13.24 -10.33
CA GLY A 174 6.40 12.45 -10.21
C GLY A 174 6.50 11.75 -8.84
N PHE A 175 7.28 10.67 -8.78
CA PHE A 175 7.45 9.85 -7.57
C PHE A 175 7.71 10.67 -6.29
N ASN A 176 8.64 11.63 -6.35
CA ASN A 176 9.01 12.45 -5.18
C ASN A 176 7.87 13.35 -4.68
N GLN A 177 7.00 13.82 -5.57
CA GLN A 177 5.86 14.63 -5.19
C GLN A 177 4.76 13.76 -4.56
N LYS A 178 4.41 12.65 -5.20
CA LYS A 178 3.44 11.68 -4.67
C LYS A 178 3.88 11.12 -3.32
N GLN A 179 5.19 10.87 -3.14
CA GLN A 179 5.74 10.35 -1.89
C GLN A 179 5.54 11.27 -0.68
N LYS A 180 5.36 12.57 -0.88
CA LYS A 180 5.13 13.52 0.23
C LYS A 180 3.73 13.46 0.80
N ILE A 181 2.74 13.04 0.01
CA ILE A 181 1.32 13.21 0.33
C ILE A 181 0.48 11.94 0.20
N SER A 182 1.00 10.88 -0.44
CA SER A 182 0.19 9.69 -0.67
C SER A 182 -0.13 8.96 0.64
N HIS A 183 -1.30 8.33 0.68
CA HIS A 183 -1.76 7.50 1.79
C HIS A 183 -0.72 6.47 2.24
N ARG A 184 -0.08 5.76 1.28
CA ARG A 184 0.95 4.75 1.58
C ARG A 184 2.21 5.39 2.16
N SER A 185 2.65 6.51 1.63
CA SER A 185 3.84 7.21 2.15
C SER A 185 3.59 7.76 3.55
N LEU A 186 2.40 8.30 3.81
CA LEU A 186 2.03 8.78 5.15
C LEU A 186 1.97 7.62 6.16
N ALA A 187 1.36 6.50 5.77
CA ALA A 187 1.37 5.29 6.60
C ALA A 187 2.80 4.79 6.84
N PHE A 188 3.65 4.79 5.79
CA PHE A 188 5.04 4.39 5.90
C PHE A 188 5.85 5.30 6.83
N GLN A 189 5.67 6.62 6.76
CA GLN A 189 6.31 7.57 7.68
C GLN A 189 5.92 7.29 9.13
N ALA A 190 4.64 6.98 9.39
CA ALA A 190 4.16 6.59 10.72
C ALA A 190 4.75 5.25 11.20
N LEU A 191 5.00 4.30 10.27
CA LEU A 191 5.56 2.99 10.56
C LEU A 191 7.05 3.05 10.94
N MET A 192 7.81 3.95 10.32
CA MET A 192 9.28 3.93 10.35
C MET A 192 9.91 3.99 11.75
N PRO A 193 9.43 4.79 12.72
CA PRO A 193 10.01 4.79 14.06
C PRO A 193 9.98 3.41 14.74
N GLY A 194 8.87 2.67 14.53
CA GLY A 194 8.73 1.30 15.05
C GLY A 194 9.58 0.29 14.27
N LEU A 195 9.60 0.41 12.94
CA LEU A 195 10.36 -0.50 12.08
C LEU A 195 11.87 -0.40 12.36
N LYS A 196 12.40 0.82 12.55
CA LYS A 196 13.79 1.04 12.97
C LYS A 196 14.12 0.33 14.27
N LYS A 197 13.23 0.37 15.27
CA LYS A 197 13.42 -0.33 16.55
C LYS A 197 13.46 -1.86 16.36
N ILE A 198 12.59 -2.42 15.50
CA ILE A 198 12.54 -3.87 15.23
C ILE A 198 13.85 -4.33 14.57
N PHE A 199 14.37 -3.57 13.62
CA PHE A 199 15.55 -3.93 12.86
C PHE A 199 16.87 -3.37 13.42
N ASN A 200 16.82 -2.55 14.48
CA ASN A 200 18.00 -1.86 15.07
C ASN A 200 18.81 -1.06 14.02
N CYS A 201 18.11 -0.26 13.21
CA CYS A 201 18.71 0.54 12.13
C CYS A 201 18.21 2.00 12.14
#